data_015e1d8eaf121485e535130d4bcf6daf
#
_entry.id   015e1d8eaf121485e535130d4bcf6daf
#
_cell.length_a   1.000
_cell.length_b   1.000
_cell.length_c   1.000
_cell.angle_alpha   90.00
_cell.angle_beta   90.00
_cell.angle_gamma   90.00
#
_symmetry.space_group_name_H-M   'P 1'
#
loop_
_entity.id
_entity.type
_entity.pdbx_description
1 polymer ?
#
loop_
_entity_poly.entity_id
_entity_poly.type
_entity_poly.pdbx_seq_one_letter_code
_entity_poly.pdbx_strand_id
1 'polypeptide(L)'
;SFLTYTAPEKVQRLTVRRVPREIHRLQEREEQRMSETVQIESFNAEFLTKQKLHDLIFYRKSFDITNVNDISETVKIVEYVIEHQQKKLTCRVYTEYRSTAVAGSLWSPTALLGAVSAAAIGVHNLATWNPDYEIGKNYVKRTISVRYKK
;
A
#
# COMPACT_ATOMS: atom_id res chain seq x y z
N SER A 1 6.51 65.88 39.79
CA SER A 1 7.03 65.68 38.42
C SER A 1 6.50 64.39 37.83
N PHE A 2 5.59 64.56 36.90
CA PHE A 2 5.01 63.40 36.14
C PHE A 2 5.87 63.18 34.93
N LEU A 3 6.52 62.00 34.88
CA LEU A 3 7.21 61.52 33.69
C LEU A 3 6.16 60.86 32.78
N THR A 4 5.78 61.56 31.71
CA THR A 4 4.98 61.05 30.64
C THR A 4 5.87 60.14 29.77
N TYR A 5 5.65 58.85 29.90
CA TYR A 5 6.27 57.85 29.02
C TYR A 5 5.48 57.80 27.69
N THR A 6 6.06 58.37 26.66
CA THR A 6 5.55 58.25 25.29
C THR A 6 6.15 57.03 24.67
N ALA A 7 5.34 55.98 24.47
CA ALA A 7 5.72 54.81 23.75
C ALA A 7 5.81 55.12 22.24
N PRO A 8 6.85 54.69 21.53
CA PRO A 8 6.89 54.83 20.07
C PRO A 8 6.03 53.74 19.43
N GLU A 9 4.91 54.19 18.91
CA GLU A 9 4.05 53.41 18.02
C GLU A 9 4.75 53.24 16.66
N LYS A 10 5.52 52.20 16.50
CA LYS A 10 5.88 51.64 15.20
C LYS A 10 5.32 50.28 15.07
N VAL A 11 4.03 50.18 14.84
CA VAL A 11 3.43 49.00 14.26
C VAL A 11 3.95 48.89 12.84
N GLN A 12 4.98 48.08 12.67
CA GLN A 12 5.39 47.63 11.33
C GLN A 12 4.23 46.82 10.74
N ARG A 13 3.52 47.42 9.80
CA ARG A 13 2.59 46.67 8.91
C ARG A 13 3.41 45.61 8.18
N LEU A 14 3.29 44.38 8.64
CA LEU A 14 3.71 43.24 7.87
C LEU A 14 2.93 43.25 6.56
N THR A 15 3.61 43.70 5.52
CA THR A 15 3.09 43.58 4.15
C THR A 15 2.98 42.09 3.86
N VAL A 16 1.78 41.56 3.94
CA VAL A 16 1.47 40.21 3.47
C VAL A 16 1.83 40.20 1.99
N ARG A 17 3.00 39.64 1.67
CA ARG A 17 3.41 39.41 0.30
C ARG A 17 2.35 38.52 -0.32
N ARG A 18 1.62 39.04 -1.30
CA ARG A 18 0.69 38.23 -2.11
C ARG A 18 1.48 37.08 -2.69
N VAL A 19 1.19 35.88 -2.23
CA VAL A 19 1.73 34.66 -2.80
C VAL A 19 1.40 34.66 -4.30
N PRO A 20 2.37 34.49 -5.19
CA PRO A 20 2.11 34.48 -6.62
C PRO A 20 1.01 33.46 -6.95
N ARG A 21 0.06 33.83 -7.79
CA ARG A 21 -1.08 32.97 -8.19
C ARG A 21 -0.64 31.60 -8.71
N GLU A 22 0.57 31.52 -9.18
CA GLU A 22 1.19 30.31 -9.71
C GLU A 22 1.51 29.29 -8.59
N ILE A 23 2.00 29.76 -7.45
CA ILE A 23 2.25 28.92 -6.27
C ILE A 23 0.93 28.39 -5.71
N HIS A 24 -0.12 29.21 -5.71
CA HIS A 24 -1.44 28.77 -5.26
C HIS A 24 -2.01 27.66 -6.17
N ARG A 25 -1.84 27.77 -7.49
CA ARG A 25 -2.24 26.72 -8.43
C ARG A 25 -1.43 25.43 -8.28
N LEU A 26 -0.16 25.53 -7.94
CA LEU A 26 0.68 24.35 -7.70
C LEU A 26 0.27 23.65 -6.41
N GLN A 27 -0.04 24.40 -5.37
CA GLN A 27 -0.56 23.84 -4.10
C GLN A 27 -1.92 23.19 -4.28
N GLU A 28 -2.84 23.82 -5.00
CA GLU A 28 -4.15 23.22 -5.34
C GLU A 28 -4.00 21.93 -6.15
N ARG A 29 -3.03 21.85 -7.06
CA ARG A 29 -2.74 20.62 -7.81
C ARG A 29 -2.13 19.53 -6.95
N GLU A 30 -1.27 19.88 -6.00
CA GLU A 30 -0.70 18.92 -5.06
C GLU A 30 -1.75 18.45 -4.05
N GLU A 31 -2.61 19.33 -3.56
CA GLU A 31 -3.74 18.96 -2.71
C GLU A 31 -4.75 18.07 -3.45
N GLN A 32 -5.05 18.36 -4.72
CA GLN A 32 -5.87 17.50 -5.56
C GLN A 32 -5.20 16.14 -5.83
N ARG A 33 -3.91 16.10 -6.06
CA ARG A 33 -3.15 14.84 -6.17
C ARG A 33 -3.15 14.04 -4.87
N MET A 34 -3.06 14.69 -3.73
CA MET A 34 -3.10 14.04 -2.42
C MET A 34 -4.52 13.63 -2.02
N SER A 35 -5.54 14.34 -2.48
CA SER A 35 -6.96 13.96 -2.27
C SER A 35 -7.42 12.86 -3.23
N GLU A 36 -6.72 12.65 -4.34
CA GLU A 36 -6.85 11.49 -5.20
C GLU A 36 -6.08 10.28 -4.65
N THR A 37 -5.98 10.22 -3.32
CA THR A 37 -5.61 9.00 -2.62
C THR A 37 -6.66 7.98 -3.03
N VAL A 38 -6.29 7.04 -3.90
CA VAL A 38 -7.12 5.93 -4.32
C VAL A 38 -7.71 5.33 -3.05
N GLN A 39 -8.99 5.58 -2.79
CA GLN A 39 -9.67 5.02 -1.63
C GLN A 39 -9.70 3.52 -1.84
N ILE A 40 -8.82 2.83 -1.12
CA ILE A 40 -8.77 1.38 -1.15
C ILE A 40 -9.95 0.87 -0.35
N GLU A 41 -10.89 0.24 -1.03
CA GLU A 41 -12.05 -0.36 -0.40
C GLU A 41 -11.63 -1.56 0.45
N SER A 42 -12.22 -1.70 1.63
CA SER A 42 -11.97 -2.82 2.54
C SER A 42 -13.23 -3.67 2.66
N PHE A 43 -13.06 -4.97 2.52
CA PHE A 43 -14.13 -5.96 2.62
C PHE A 43 -13.86 -6.94 3.75
N ASN A 44 -14.86 -7.23 4.55
CA ASN A 44 -14.77 -8.31 5.53
C ASN A 44 -14.82 -9.66 4.80
N ALA A 45 -13.87 -10.55 5.10
CA ALA A 45 -13.77 -11.86 4.47
C ALA A 45 -15.06 -12.69 4.59
N GLU A 46 -15.79 -12.54 5.69
CA GLU A 46 -17.04 -13.26 5.95
C GLU A 46 -18.15 -12.88 4.96
N PHE A 47 -18.17 -11.62 4.49
CA PHE A 47 -19.19 -11.11 3.58
C PHE A 47 -18.71 -10.99 2.13
N LEU A 48 -17.44 -11.30 1.87
CA LEU A 48 -16.87 -11.23 0.52
C LEU A 48 -17.24 -12.47 -0.29
N THR A 49 -18.23 -12.34 -1.16
CA THR A 49 -18.62 -13.42 -2.06
C THR A 49 -17.61 -13.63 -3.18
N LYS A 50 -17.55 -14.86 -3.73
CA LYS A 50 -16.71 -15.18 -4.90
C LYS A 50 -17.06 -14.30 -6.10
N GLN A 51 -18.32 -14.00 -6.31
CA GLN A 51 -18.78 -13.12 -7.39
C GLN A 51 -18.24 -11.70 -7.21
N LYS A 52 -18.34 -11.14 -6.01
CA LYS A 52 -17.79 -9.81 -5.73
C LYS A 52 -16.28 -9.76 -5.92
N LEU A 53 -15.57 -10.80 -5.47
CA LEU A 53 -14.12 -10.92 -5.68
C LEU A 53 -13.78 -10.96 -7.18
N HIS A 54 -14.54 -11.75 -7.96
CA HIS A 54 -14.38 -11.81 -9.40
C HIS A 54 -14.58 -10.44 -10.06
N ASP A 55 -15.62 -9.71 -9.68
CA ASP A 55 -15.93 -8.38 -10.20
C ASP A 55 -14.82 -7.37 -9.87
N LEU A 56 -14.33 -7.37 -8.63
CA LEU A 56 -13.23 -6.50 -8.22
C LEU A 56 -11.98 -6.72 -9.08
N ILE A 57 -11.63 -7.97 -9.34
CA ILE A 57 -10.45 -8.32 -10.14
C ILE A 57 -10.71 -8.03 -11.62
N PHE A 58 -11.91 -8.31 -12.12
CA PHE A 58 -12.30 -8.00 -13.50
C PHE A 58 -12.16 -6.50 -13.82
N TYR A 59 -12.61 -5.64 -12.89
CA TYR A 59 -12.48 -4.19 -13.01
C TYR A 59 -11.12 -3.63 -12.55
N ARG A 60 -10.15 -4.51 -12.28
CA ARG A 60 -8.77 -4.16 -11.91
C ARG A 60 -8.70 -3.26 -10.68
N LYS A 61 -9.55 -3.51 -9.71
CA LYS A 61 -9.59 -2.76 -8.44
C LYS A 61 -8.51 -3.22 -7.48
N SER A 62 -8.01 -2.26 -6.69
CA SER A 62 -7.21 -2.52 -5.50
C SER A 62 -8.12 -2.51 -4.28
N PHE A 63 -7.97 -3.47 -3.39
CA PHE A 63 -8.83 -3.63 -2.20
C PHE A 63 -8.10 -4.36 -1.09
N ASP A 64 -8.67 -4.29 0.12
CA ASP A 64 -8.23 -5.04 1.28
C ASP A 64 -9.30 -6.04 1.70
N ILE A 65 -8.87 -7.21 2.18
CA ILE A 65 -9.73 -8.20 2.81
C ILE A 65 -9.37 -8.23 4.29
N THR A 66 -10.32 -7.93 5.14
CA THR A 66 -10.15 -7.85 6.60
C THR A 66 -10.81 -9.04 7.30
N ASN A 67 -10.44 -9.27 8.56
CA ASN A 67 -11.01 -10.34 9.38
C ASN A 67 -10.87 -11.75 8.75
N VAL A 68 -9.72 -12.01 8.16
CA VAL A 68 -9.42 -13.28 7.48
C VAL A 68 -9.10 -14.36 8.52
N ASN A 69 -9.82 -15.46 8.52
CA ASN A 69 -9.58 -16.59 9.43
C ASN A 69 -8.40 -17.45 8.96
N ASP A 70 -8.41 -17.83 7.70
CA ASP A 70 -7.31 -18.55 7.06
C ASP A 70 -6.74 -17.72 5.92
N ILE A 71 -5.59 -17.09 6.19
CA ILE A 71 -4.89 -16.25 5.21
C ILE A 71 -4.40 -17.08 4.02
N SER A 72 -3.88 -18.28 4.29
CA SER A 72 -3.30 -19.12 3.23
C SER A 72 -4.36 -19.63 2.25
N GLU A 73 -5.51 -20.03 2.76
CA GLU A 73 -6.62 -20.48 1.93
C GLU A 73 -7.22 -19.30 1.15
N THR A 74 -7.46 -18.18 1.81
CA THR A 74 -8.01 -16.99 1.17
C THR A 74 -7.09 -16.47 0.07
N VAL A 75 -5.78 -16.47 0.27
CA VAL A 75 -4.81 -16.10 -0.76
C VAL A 75 -4.91 -17.03 -1.97
N LYS A 76 -4.99 -18.34 -1.78
CA LYS A 76 -5.17 -19.29 -2.89
C LYS A 76 -6.44 -19.03 -3.70
N ILE A 77 -7.52 -18.64 -3.04
CA ILE A 77 -8.77 -18.28 -3.72
C ILE A 77 -8.57 -17.00 -4.55
N VAL A 78 -7.90 -15.98 -3.99
CA VAL A 78 -7.61 -14.74 -4.71
C VAL A 78 -6.70 -14.99 -5.91
N GLU A 79 -5.61 -15.74 -5.72
CA GLU A 79 -4.70 -16.15 -6.81
C GLU A 79 -5.45 -16.88 -7.92
N TYR A 80 -6.27 -17.86 -7.54
CA TYR A 80 -7.08 -18.60 -8.50
C TYR A 80 -7.98 -17.69 -9.33
N VAL A 81 -8.68 -16.74 -8.70
CA VAL A 81 -9.55 -15.81 -9.42
C VAL A 81 -8.75 -14.87 -10.33
N ILE A 82 -7.56 -14.42 -9.92
CA ILE A 82 -6.70 -13.57 -10.75
C ILE A 82 -6.21 -14.34 -11.99
N GLU A 83 -5.70 -15.55 -11.80
CA GLU A 83 -5.08 -16.35 -12.87
C GLU A 83 -6.10 -16.91 -13.88
N HIS A 84 -7.34 -17.14 -13.44
CA HIS A 84 -8.40 -17.71 -14.26
C HIS A 84 -9.33 -16.64 -14.89
N GLN A 85 -8.94 -15.38 -14.88
CA GLN A 85 -9.60 -14.35 -15.69
C GLN A 85 -9.39 -14.61 -17.19
N GLN A 86 -10.30 -14.13 -18.03
CA GLN A 86 -10.21 -14.25 -19.51
C GLN A 86 -8.88 -13.71 -20.06
N LYS A 87 -8.37 -12.66 -19.48
CA LYS A 87 -6.99 -12.19 -19.68
C LYS A 87 -6.17 -12.78 -18.55
N LYS A 88 -5.36 -13.77 -18.85
CA LYS A 88 -4.45 -14.40 -17.86
C LYS A 88 -3.63 -13.32 -17.16
N LEU A 89 -4.07 -12.93 -15.98
CA LEU A 89 -3.37 -11.99 -15.14
C LEU A 89 -2.34 -12.72 -14.29
N THR A 90 -1.25 -12.08 -14.01
CA THR A 90 -0.19 -12.61 -13.16
C THR A 90 -0.27 -11.98 -11.77
N CYS A 91 0.06 -12.73 -10.75
CA CYS A 91 0.11 -12.22 -9.39
C CYS A 91 1.40 -12.64 -8.67
N ARG A 92 1.79 -11.84 -7.70
CA ARG A 92 2.89 -12.10 -6.78
C ARG A 92 2.39 -11.99 -5.34
N VAL A 93 2.72 -12.99 -4.53
CA VAL A 93 2.37 -13.02 -3.11
C VAL A 93 3.59 -12.70 -2.27
N TYR A 94 3.43 -11.84 -1.29
CA TYR A 94 4.46 -11.51 -0.31
C TYR A 94 3.88 -11.45 1.10
N THR A 95 4.74 -11.55 2.10
CA THR A 95 4.34 -11.41 3.51
C THR A 95 4.79 -10.06 4.02
N GLU A 96 3.86 -9.27 4.49
CA GLU A 96 4.16 -7.98 5.13
C GLU A 96 4.90 -8.20 6.46
N TYR A 97 5.77 -7.29 6.84
CA TYR A 97 6.56 -7.29 8.09
C TYR A 97 7.57 -8.44 8.25
N ARG A 98 7.94 -9.14 7.18
CA ARG A 98 8.95 -10.20 7.25
C ARG A 98 10.40 -9.68 7.32
N SER A 99 10.63 -8.39 7.10
CA SER A 99 11.97 -7.82 6.96
C SER A 99 12.82 -7.83 8.23
N THR A 100 12.22 -7.92 9.41
CA THR A 100 12.95 -7.91 10.70
C THR A 100 13.42 -9.31 11.15
N ALA A 101 12.78 -10.38 10.67
CA ALA A 101 13.12 -11.75 11.08
C ALA A 101 14.27 -12.36 10.27
N VAL A 102 14.54 -11.87 9.06
CA VAL A 102 15.54 -12.44 8.15
C VAL A 102 16.96 -11.98 8.49
N ALA A 103 17.14 -10.80 9.06
CA ALA A 103 18.45 -10.24 9.38
C ALA A 103 19.20 -11.02 10.52
N GLY A 104 18.48 -11.75 11.38
CA GLY A 104 19.07 -12.52 12.48
C GLY A 104 19.39 -13.97 12.17
N SER A 105 18.93 -14.53 11.04
CA SER A 105 19.02 -15.96 10.76
C SER A 105 20.13 -16.37 9.79
N LEU A 106 21.00 -15.45 9.37
CA LEU A 106 22.14 -15.75 8.47
C LEU A 106 23.19 -16.67 9.07
N TRP A 107 23.15 -16.92 10.37
CA TRP A 107 24.10 -17.76 11.10
C TRP A 107 23.50 -19.07 11.65
N SER A 108 22.30 -19.42 11.27
CA SER A 108 21.65 -20.68 11.67
C SER A 108 21.99 -21.81 10.67
N PRO A 109 22.26 -23.05 11.13
CA PRO A 109 22.45 -24.20 10.23
C PRO A 109 21.23 -24.48 9.32
N THR A 110 20.07 -23.97 9.64
CA THR A 110 18.89 -23.93 8.75
C THR A 110 19.04 -22.93 7.60
N ALA A 111 20.05 -22.06 7.61
CA ALA A 111 20.31 -21.13 6.50
C ALA A 111 20.73 -21.86 5.22
N LEU A 112 21.37 -23.02 5.31
CA LEU A 112 21.69 -23.86 4.16
C LEU A 112 20.44 -24.47 3.49
N LEU A 113 19.46 -24.87 4.27
CA LEU A 113 18.16 -25.29 3.74
C LEU A 113 17.35 -24.09 3.21
N GLY A 114 17.54 -22.90 3.80
CA GLY A 114 16.98 -21.63 3.34
C GLY A 114 17.58 -21.16 2.00
N ALA A 115 18.85 -21.48 1.69
CA ALA A 115 19.49 -21.11 0.45
C ALA A 115 18.87 -21.79 -0.77
N VAL A 116 18.46 -23.05 -0.63
CA VAL A 116 17.73 -23.77 -1.70
C VAL A 116 16.35 -23.18 -1.91
N SER A 117 15.68 -22.81 -0.81
CA SER A 117 14.38 -22.15 -0.85
C SER A 117 14.50 -20.73 -1.44
N ALA A 118 15.58 -20.02 -1.15
CA ALA A 118 15.84 -18.68 -1.67
C ALA A 118 16.09 -18.70 -3.18
N ALA A 119 16.77 -19.73 -3.71
CA ALA A 119 16.97 -19.90 -5.15
C ALA A 119 15.64 -20.17 -5.87
N ALA A 120 14.81 -21.05 -5.31
CA ALA A 120 13.46 -21.32 -5.86
C ALA A 120 12.57 -20.07 -5.80
N ILE A 121 12.61 -19.31 -4.70
CA ILE A 121 11.90 -18.03 -4.56
C ILE A 121 12.46 -17.00 -5.55
N GLY A 122 13.77 -16.97 -5.76
CA GLY A 122 14.42 -16.09 -6.73
C GLY A 122 13.96 -16.34 -8.16
N VAL A 123 13.88 -17.60 -8.58
CA VAL A 123 13.38 -17.98 -9.91
C VAL A 123 11.90 -17.63 -10.06
N HIS A 124 11.09 -17.88 -9.03
CA HIS A 124 9.67 -17.51 -9.05
C HIS A 124 9.49 -15.98 -9.10
N ASN A 125 10.30 -15.23 -8.35
CA ASN A 125 10.29 -13.77 -8.38
C ASN A 125 10.72 -13.20 -9.74
N LEU A 126 11.66 -13.85 -10.44
CA LEU A 126 12.04 -13.45 -11.80
C LEU A 126 10.90 -13.71 -12.80
N ALA A 127 10.20 -14.83 -12.67
CA ALA A 127 9.03 -15.15 -13.52
C ALA A 127 7.86 -14.18 -13.29
N THR A 128 7.78 -13.58 -12.09
CA THR A 128 6.73 -12.63 -11.69
C THR A 128 7.25 -11.20 -11.50
N TRP A 129 8.34 -10.83 -12.20
CA TRP A 129 9.01 -9.54 -12.05
C TRP A 129 8.08 -8.33 -12.26
N ASN A 130 7.11 -8.44 -13.14
CA ASN A 130 6.14 -7.39 -13.43
C ASN A 130 4.71 -7.93 -13.34
N PRO A 131 4.24 -8.28 -12.13
CA PRO A 131 2.92 -8.84 -11.95
C PRO A 131 1.83 -7.81 -12.21
N ASP A 132 0.66 -8.27 -12.60
CA ASP A 132 -0.53 -7.42 -12.71
C ASP A 132 -1.10 -7.10 -11.32
N TYR A 133 -0.98 -8.06 -10.40
CA TYR A 133 -1.42 -7.93 -9.02
C TYR A 133 -0.33 -8.30 -8.01
N GLU A 134 -0.30 -7.59 -6.91
CA GLU A 134 0.44 -7.94 -5.72
C GLU A 134 -0.51 -8.26 -4.57
N ILE A 135 -0.27 -9.40 -3.92
CA ILE A 135 -1.06 -9.87 -2.77
C ILE A 135 -0.17 -9.84 -1.53
N GLY A 136 -0.46 -8.95 -0.60
CA GLY A 136 0.23 -8.84 0.69
C GLY A 136 -0.50 -9.61 1.78
N LYS A 137 0.21 -10.49 2.49
CA LYS A 137 -0.31 -11.24 3.64
C LYS A 137 0.11 -10.57 4.94
N ASN A 138 -0.85 -10.19 5.77
CA ASN A 138 -0.59 -9.67 7.09
C ASN A 138 -1.22 -10.59 8.15
N TYR A 139 -0.40 -11.43 8.74
CA TYR A 139 -0.85 -12.39 9.74
C TYR A 139 -1.23 -11.73 11.08
N VAL A 140 -0.60 -10.62 11.42
CA VAL A 140 -0.84 -9.89 12.68
C VAL A 140 -2.22 -9.23 12.65
N LYS A 141 -2.51 -8.53 11.57
CA LYS A 141 -3.78 -7.82 11.39
C LYS A 141 -4.88 -8.71 10.82
N ARG A 142 -4.57 -9.94 10.43
CA ARG A 142 -5.47 -10.86 9.75
C ARG A 142 -6.12 -10.22 8.50
N THR A 143 -5.26 -9.56 7.69
CA THR A 143 -5.66 -8.86 6.47
C THR A 143 -4.88 -9.33 5.26
N ILE A 144 -5.50 -9.23 4.11
CA ILE A 144 -4.87 -9.45 2.81
C ILE A 144 -5.05 -8.17 2.00
N SER A 145 -3.95 -7.62 1.51
CA SER A 145 -3.97 -6.47 0.61
C SER A 145 -3.81 -6.94 -0.84
N VAL A 146 -4.73 -6.56 -1.69
CA VAL A 146 -4.72 -6.90 -3.13
C VAL A 146 -4.55 -5.60 -3.91
N ARG A 147 -3.44 -5.46 -4.64
CA ARG A 147 -3.05 -4.23 -5.34
C ARG A 147 -2.86 -4.48 -6.82
N TYR A 148 -3.60 -3.77 -7.64
CA TYR A 148 -3.38 -3.73 -9.08
C TYR A 148 -2.19 -2.79 -9.39
N LYS A 149 -1.26 -3.22 -10.24
CA LYS A 149 0.05 -2.56 -10.44
C LYS A 149 0.25 -1.95 -11.83
N LYS A 150 -0.68 -2.15 -12.75
CA LYS A 150 -0.58 -1.64 -14.13
C LYS A 150 -1.65 -0.63 -14.47
#